data_d0feb426e905643871077bffdfc1c878
#
_entry.id   d0feb426e905643871077bffdfc1c878
#
_cell.length_a   1.000
_cell.length_b   1.000
_cell.length_c   1.000
_cell.angle_alpha   90.00
_cell.angle_beta   90.00
_cell.angle_gamma   90.00
#
_symmetry.space_group_name_H-M   'P 1'
#
loop_
_entity.id
_entity.type
_entity.pdbx_description
1 polymer ?
#
loop_
_entity_poly.entity_id
_entity_poly.type
_entity_poly.pdbx_seq_one_letter_code
_entity_poly.pdbx_strand_id
1 'polypeptide(L)'
;LSMIADCSNGMEPAFALVFEKRVTVGRFFYTNKILEAALRDEGLYSDEILEKIADNYGSLSGIDEIPQWMQDVFVTAMDIHWADHLMAQSVWQDWIGNAIAKTINMPYDVTAEDVKSSYLLAHELGLKGMTVYRDGSRHKQVLHMTSENAQKTFEVTPSEYMLSYIHENITNKYIKTQVGASLALKIHDEEIKIETPKQEEVSEDRLCPTCKNNLVFVEGCSICIECGYSGCTSG
;
A
#
# COMPACT_ATOMS: atom_id res chain seq x y z
N LEU A 1 13.29 -17.22 -7.12
CA LEU A 1 12.48 -17.72 -8.25
C LEU A 1 12.12 -16.57 -9.21
N SER A 2 11.69 -15.41 -8.73
CA SER A 2 11.33 -14.27 -9.58
C SER A 2 12.45 -13.82 -10.52
N MET A 3 13.70 -13.79 -10.04
CA MET A 3 14.86 -13.45 -10.87
C MET A 3 15.21 -14.53 -11.91
N ILE A 4 14.85 -15.79 -11.66
CA ILE A 4 15.17 -16.91 -12.55
C ILE A 4 14.07 -17.11 -13.59
N ALA A 5 12.81 -17.00 -13.15
CA ALA A 5 11.64 -17.32 -13.97
C ALA A 5 10.93 -16.08 -14.52
N ASP A 6 11.41 -14.88 -14.21
CA ASP A 6 10.80 -13.61 -14.61
C ASP A 6 9.30 -13.55 -14.26
N CYS A 7 8.98 -13.92 -13.03
CA CYS A 7 7.62 -13.96 -12.51
C CYS A 7 7.54 -13.24 -11.16
N SER A 8 6.33 -12.88 -10.75
CA SER A 8 6.10 -12.33 -9.42
C SER A 8 6.39 -13.36 -8.32
N ASN A 9 6.67 -12.93 -7.11
CA ASN A 9 6.97 -13.79 -5.98
C ASN A 9 5.67 -14.14 -5.25
N GLY A 10 5.30 -15.42 -5.29
CA GLY A 10 4.07 -15.90 -4.65
C GLY A 10 2.83 -15.24 -5.25
N MET A 11 1.99 -14.66 -4.40
CA MET A 11 0.76 -13.97 -4.78
C MET A 11 0.94 -12.45 -4.99
N GLU A 12 2.18 -11.97 -4.96
CA GLU A 12 2.44 -10.53 -5.12
C GLU A 12 2.18 -10.09 -6.57
N PRO A 13 1.43 -9.01 -6.80
CA PRO A 13 1.35 -8.40 -8.11
C PRO A 13 2.71 -7.81 -8.51
N ALA A 14 2.90 -7.57 -9.79
CA ALA A 14 4.10 -6.90 -10.27
C ALA A 14 4.23 -5.51 -9.63
N PHE A 15 5.42 -5.16 -9.14
CA PHE A 15 5.64 -3.84 -8.56
C PHE A 15 5.64 -2.74 -9.64
N ALA A 16 6.25 -3.03 -10.78
CA ALA A 16 6.26 -2.21 -11.98
C ALA A 16 6.41 -3.12 -13.21
N LEU A 17 5.85 -2.72 -14.33
CA LEU A 17 5.88 -3.49 -15.58
C LEU A 17 6.99 -3.04 -16.52
N VAL A 18 7.41 -1.79 -16.38
CA VAL A 18 8.54 -1.20 -17.09
C VAL A 18 9.41 -0.44 -16.10
N PHE A 19 10.71 -0.63 -16.13
CA PHE A 19 11.65 0.18 -15.36
C PHE A 19 12.79 0.66 -16.24
N GLU A 20 13.26 1.86 -15.97
CA GLU A 20 14.45 2.40 -16.58
C GLU A 20 15.70 1.97 -15.79
N LYS A 21 16.67 1.44 -16.49
CA LYS A 21 18.02 1.21 -15.96
C LYS A 21 18.97 2.22 -16.56
N ARG A 22 19.44 3.17 -15.75
CA ARG A 22 20.47 4.15 -16.15
C ARG A 22 21.86 3.60 -15.86
N VAL A 23 22.66 3.50 -16.88
CA VAL A 23 24.07 3.12 -16.77
C VAL A 23 24.93 4.13 -17.53
N THR A 24 26.23 4.12 -17.31
CA THR A 24 27.19 5.09 -17.90
C THR A 24 27.12 5.15 -19.45
N VAL A 25 26.68 4.06 -20.09
CA VAL A 25 26.61 3.93 -21.55
C VAL A 25 25.22 4.26 -22.14
N GLY A 26 24.21 4.57 -21.29
CA GLY A 26 22.88 4.94 -21.78
C GLY A 26 21.74 4.53 -20.87
N ARG A 27 20.51 4.72 -21.37
CA ARG A 27 19.27 4.31 -20.74
C ARG A 27 18.77 3.03 -21.40
N PHE A 28 18.27 2.09 -20.60
CA PHE A 28 17.67 0.85 -21.07
C PHE A 28 16.38 0.61 -20.35
N PHE A 29 15.32 0.32 -21.09
CA PHE A 29 14.04 -0.10 -20.50
C PHE A 29 14.05 -1.61 -20.27
N TYR A 30 13.61 -1.99 -19.08
CA TYR A 30 13.35 -3.37 -18.73
C TYR A 30 11.84 -3.56 -18.73
N THR A 31 11.33 -4.32 -19.67
CA THR A 31 9.89 -4.51 -19.86
C THR A 31 9.51 -5.94 -19.51
N ASN A 32 8.37 -6.10 -18.83
CA ASN A 32 7.77 -7.42 -18.64
C ASN A 32 7.51 -8.05 -20.00
N LYS A 33 7.95 -9.30 -20.20
CA LYS A 33 7.90 -9.96 -21.54
C LYS A 33 6.49 -10.17 -22.07
N ILE A 34 5.51 -10.39 -21.16
CA ILE A 34 4.11 -10.58 -21.58
C ILE A 34 3.55 -9.23 -22.03
N LEU A 35 3.85 -8.16 -21.29
CA LEU A 35 3.49 -6.81 -21.71
C LEU A 35 4.16 -6.43 -23.03
N GLU A 36 5.45 -6.73 -23.19
CA GLU A 36 6.16 -6.45 -24.44
C GLU A 36 5.48 -7.13 -25.65
N ALA A 37 5.10 -8.41 -25.49
CA ALA A 37 4.40 -9.13 -26.54
C ALA A 37 3.04 -8.47 -26.85
N ALA A 38 2.25 -8.13 -25.84
CA ALA A 38 0.97 -7.46 -26.02
C ALA A 38 1.10 -6.08 -26.69
N LEU A 39 2.10 -5.27 -26.29
CA LEU A 39 2.38 -3.98 -26.93
C LEU A 39 2.80 -4.14 -28.42
N ARG A 40 3.54 -5.20 -28.74
CA ARG A 40 3.90 -5.50 -30.13
C ARG A 40 2.73 -5.93 -30.97
N ASP A 41 1.85 -6.77 -30.41
CA ASP A 41 0.64 -7.25 -31.09
C ASP A 41 -0.33 -6.10 -31.39
N GLU A 42 -0.43 -5.12 -30.48
CA GLU A 42 -1.21 -3.88 -30.69
C GLU A 42 -0.48 -2.81 -31.52
N GLY A 43 0.78 -3.04 -31.89
CA GLY A 43 1.58 -2.08 -32.67
C GLY A 43 2.00 -0.83 -31.84
N LEU A 44 1.96 -0.91 -30.52
CA LEU A 44 2.24 0.19 -29.59
C LEU A 44 3.67 0.14 -29.01
N TYR A 45 4.46 -0.89 -29.31
CA TYR A 45 5.79 -1.04 -28.75
C TYR A 45 6.75 0.00 -29.35
N SER A 46 7.06 1.04 -28.58
CA SER A 46 8.01 2.09 -28.91
C SER A 46 8.71 2.63 -27.67
N ASP A 47 9.86 3.25 -27.83
CA ASP A 47 10.60 3.86 -26.73
C ASP A 47 9.77 4.96 -26.05
N GLU A 48 8.94 5.70 -26.80
CA GLU A 48 8.05 6.74 -26.27
C GLU A 48 6.99 6.16 -25.29
N ILE A 49 6.38 5.05 -25.67
CA ILE A 49 5.40 4.37 -24.82
C ILE A 49 6.07 3.77 -23.59
N LEU A 50 7.25 3.15 -23.75
CA LEU A 50 8.01 2.61 -22.62
C LEU A 50 8.45 3.70 -21.65
N GLU A 51 8.87 4.86 -22.15
CA GLU A 51 9.20 6.02 -21.31
C GLU A 51 7.97 6.53 -20.54
N LYS A 52 6.81 6.66 -21.19
CA LYS A 52 5.55 7.03 -20.53
C LYS A 52 5.17 6.06 -19.42
N ILE A 53 5.26 4.76 -19.68
CA ILE A 53 4.96 3.74 -18.67
C ILE A 53 5.97 3.82 -17.50
N ALA A 54 7.26 3.96 -17.80
CA ALA A 54 8.29 4.07 -16.78
C ALA A 54 8.10 5.33 -15.91
N ASP A 55 7.79 6.48 -16.53
CA ASP A 55 7.48 7.74 -15.84
C ASP A 55 6.18 7.68 -15.05
N ASN A 56 5.27 6.78 -15.45
CA ASN A 56 4.02 6.49 -14.74
C ASN A 56 4.18 5.39 -13.67
N TYR A 57 5.34 5.30 -13.05
CA TYR A 57 5.65 4.28 -12.01
C TYR A 57 5.58 2.83 -12.51
N GLY A 58 5.79 2.62 -13.80
CA GLY A 58 5.70 1.31 -14.43
C GLY A 58 4.28 0.78 -14.59
N SER A 59 3.28 1.63 -14.36
CA SER A 59 1.86 1.35 -14.52
C SER A 59 1.34 1.83 -15.87
N LEU A 60 0.37 1.10 -16.43
CA LEU A 60 -0.32 1.47 -17.66
C LEU A 60 -1.53 2.39 -17.39
N SER A 61 -1.94 2.49 -16.15
CA SER A 61 -3.17 3.20 -15.75
C SER A 61 -3.13 4.69 -16.13
N GLY A 62 -4.16 5.16 -16.85
CA GLY A 62 -4.31 6.55 -17.24
C GLY A 62 -3.43 6.99 -18.40
N ILE A 63 -2.83 6.08 -19.18
CA ILE A 63 -2.10 6.37 -20.42
C ILE A 63 -3.09 6.24 -21.60
N ASP A 64 -3.48 7.37 -22.18
CA ASP A 64 -4.54 7.45 -23.19
C ASP A 64 -4.26 6.60 -24.45
N GLU A 65 -2.98 6.44 -24.84
CA GLU A 65 -2.58 5.67 -25.99
C GLU A 65 -2.70 4.14 -25.79
N ILE A 66 -2.84 3.70 -24.54
CA ILE A 66 -2.93 2.28 -24.21
C ILE A 66 -4.40 1.86 -24.11
N PRO A 67 -4.83 0.84 -24.87
CA PRO A 67 -6.20 0.35 -24.81
C PRO A 67 -6.63 -0.02 -23.38
N GLN A 68 -7.89 0.27 -23.05
CA GLN A 68 -8.43 0.03 -21.70
C GLN A 68 -8.26 -1.42 -21.25
N TRP A 69 -8.47 -2.39 -22.14
CA TRP A 69 -8.29 -3.81 -21.81
C TRP A 69 -6.87 -4.14 -21.31
N MET A 70 -5.84 -3.44 -21.86
CA MET A 70 -4.46 -3.62 -21.36
C MET A 70 -4.28 -3.00 -19.99
N GLN A 71 -4.86 -1.83 -19.76
CA GLN A 71 -4.82 -1.18 -18.44
C GLN A 71 -5.51 -2.04 -17.36
N ASP A 72 -6.61 -2.72 -17.72
CA ASP A 72 -7.36 -3.59 -16.82
C ASP A 72 -6.63 -4.90 -16.49
N VAL A 73 -5.83 -5.42 -17.43
CA VAL A 73 -5.11 -6.69 -17.27
C VAL A 73 -3.72 -6.50 -16.66
N PHE A 74 -2.99 -5.48 -17.10
CA PHE A 74 -1.61 -5.23 -16.69
C PHE A 74 -1.55 -4.22 -15.53
N VAL A 75 -2.13 -4.61 -14.38
CA VAL A 75 -2.12 -3.80 -13.17
C VAL A 75 -0.85 -4.02 -12.34
N THR A 76 -0.36 -2.97 -11.70
CA THR A 76 0.76 -3.04 -10.77
C THR A 76 0.28 -3.08 -9.32
N ALA A 77 1.21 -3.33 -8.40
CA ALA A 77 0.89 -3.34 -6.97
C ALA A 77 0.35 -2.00 -6.46
N MET A 78 0.72 -0.89 -7.09
CA MET A 78 0.25 0.45 -6.71
C MET A 78 -1.11 0.80 -7.31
N ASP A 79 -1.56 0.08 -8.34
CA ASP A 79 -2.87 0.24 -8.96
C ASP A 79 -3.97 -0.50 -8.18
N ILE A 80 -3.60 -1.29 -7.17
CA ILE A 80 -4.52 -2.09 -6.36
C ILE A 80 -4.67 -1.46 -4.99
N HIS A 81 -5.91 -1.25 -4.55
CA HIS A 81 -6.18 -0.69 -3.23
C HIS A 81 -5.69 -1.63 -2.11
N TRP A 82 -5.18 -1.07 -1.01
CA TRP A 82 -4.63 -1.85 0.11
C TRP A 82 -5.62 -2.86 0.70
N ALA A 83 -6.92 -2.55 0.68
CA ALA A 83 -7.96 -3.46 1.17
C ALA A 83 -8.11 -4.70 0.27
N ASP A 84 -7.98 -4.55 -1.06
CA ASP A 84 -8.03 -5.66 -2.01
C ASP A 84 -6.81 -6.56 -1.90
N HIS A 85 -5.64 -5.99 -1.60
CA HIS A 85 -4.46 -6.78 -1.25
C HIS A 85 -4.70 -7.69 -0.03
N LEU A 86 -5.36 -7.16 1.00
CA LEU A 86 -5.70 -7.93 2.22
C LEU A 86 -6.75 -8.99 1.93
N MET A 87 -7.76 -8.65 1.11
CA MET A 87 -8.79 -9.61 0.71
C MET A 87 -8.17 -10.79 -0.07
N ALA A 88 -7.30 -10.51 -1.03
CA ALA A 88 -6.61 -11.56 -1.76
C ALA A 88 -5.79 -12.48 -0.83
N GLN A 89 -5.12 -11.90 0.18
CA GLN A 89 -4.38 -12.66 1.18
C GLN A 89 -5.31 -13.51 2.06
N SER A 90 -6.48 -12.99 2.45
CA SER A 90 -7.43 -13.71 3.31
C SER A 90 -8.00 -14.95 2.63
N VAL A 91 -8.36 -14.86 1.35
CA VAL A 91 -8.85 -15.99 0.56
C VAL A 91 -7.86 -17.16 0.58
N TRP A 92 -6.56 -16.88 0.48
CA TRP A 92 -5.54 -17.91 0.59
C TRP A 92 -5.32 -18.38 2.04
N GLN A 93 -5.46 -17.47 3.02
CA GLN A 93 -5.25 -17.81 4.42
C GLN A 93 -6.28 -18.82 4.94
N ASP A 94 -7.49 -18.84 4.41
CA ASP A 94 -8.53 -19.81 4.76
C ASP A 94 -8.11 -21.26 4.45
N TRP A 95 -7.23 -21.44 3.46
CA TRP A 95 -6.80 -22.75 2.99
C TRP A 95 -5.38 -23.12 3.45
N ILE A 96 -4.62 -22.17 3.99
CA ILE A 96 -3.21 -22.38 4.36
C ILE A 96 -3.03 -22.28 5.87
N GLY A 97 -2.57 -23.37 6.48
CA GLY A 97 -2.33 -23.46 7.92
C GLY A 97 -1.20 -22.54 8.42
N ASN A 98 -0.20 -22.23 7.60
CA ASN A 98 0.88 -21.29 7.92
C ASN A 98 0.47 -19.84 7.66
N ALA A 99 1.23 -18.89 8.21
CA ALA A 99 1.10 -17.49 7.81
C ALA A 99 1.54 -17.28 6.36
N ILE A 100 0.89 -16.38 5.67
CA ILE A 100 1.22 -15.98 4.29
C ILE A 100 2.01 -14.68 4.36
N ALA A 101 3.21 -14.67 3.77
CA ALA A 101 3.98 -13.45 3.59
C ALA A 101 3.43 -12.67 2.40
N LYS A 102 2.87 -11.49 2.67
CA LYS A 102 2.43 -10.55 1.64
C LYS A 102 2.76 -9.12 2.05
N THR A 103 3.27 -8.36 1.09
CA THR A 103 3.48 -6.93 1.24
C THR A 103 2.25 -6.18 0.73
N ILE A 104 1.69 -5.33 1.56
CA ILE A 104 0.66 -4.39 1.19
C ILE A 104 1.37 -3.12 0.74
N ASN A 105 1.44 -2.92 -0.57
CA ASN A 105 2.04 -1.73 -1.16
C ASN A 105 1.04 -0.59 -1.05
N MET A 106 1.51 0.54 -0.57
CA MET A 106 0.69 1.74 -0.34
C MET A 106 1.36 2.94 -1.00
N PRO A 107 0.60 3.81 -1.68
CA PRO A 107 1.14 5.02 -2.29
C PRO A 107 1.68 6.00 -1.25
N TYR A 108 2.42 7.01 -1.72
CA TYR A 108 3.10 8.00 -0.88
C TYR A 108 2.15 8.80 0.02
N ASP A 109 0.97 9.13 -0.46
CA ASP A 109 -0.04 9.95 0.20
C ASP A 109 -0.86 9.23 1.27
N VAL A 110 -0.66 7.90 1.43
CA VAL A 110 -1.30 7.11 2.48
C VAL A 110 -0.98 7.66 3.87
N THR A 111 -2.02 7.80 4.66
CA THR A 111 -1.94 8.34 6.03
C THR A 111 -1.63 7.25 7.07
N ALA A 112 -1.26 7.67 8.28
CA ALA A 112 -1.10 6.75 9.41
C ALA A 112 -2.42 6.04 9.77
N GLU A 113 -3.58 6.69 9.54
CA GLU A 113 -4.89 6.11 9.78
C GLU A 113 -5.22 5.00 8.75
N ASP A 114 -4.80 5.14 7.50
CA ASP A 114 -4.95 4.08 6.49
C ASP A 114 -4.12 2.85 6.87
N VAL A 115 -2.89 3.06 7.32
CA VAL A 115 -2.03 1.98 7.81
C VAL A 115 -2.65 1.29 9.02
N LYS A 116 -3.17 2.05 9.99
CA LYS A 116 -3.88 1.49 11.15
C LYS A 116 -5.12 0.71 10.71
N SER A 117 -5.89 1.25 9.79
CA SER A 117 -7.10 0.61 9.25
C SER A 117 -6.78 -0.70 8.54
N SER A 118 -5.65 -0.75 7.81
CA SER A 118 -5.21 -1.98 7.15
C SER A 118 -4.86 -3.08 8.14
N TYR A 119 -4.20 -2.77 9.27
CA TYR A 119 -3.93 -3.74 10.33
C TYR A 119 -5.21 -4.22 11.02
N LEU A 120 -6.16 -3.32 11.27
CA LEU A 120 -7.45 -3.69 11.86
C LEU A 120 -8.26 -4.59 10.92
N LEU A 121 -8.29 -4.24 9.62
CA LEU A 121 -8.96 -5.08 8.63
C LEU A 121 -8.29 -6.45 8.49
N ALA A 122 -6.96 -6.50 8.50
CA ALA A 122 -6.22 -7.77 8.46
C ALA A 122 -6.60 -8.68 9.65
N HIS A 123 -6.76 -8.10 10.84
CA HIS A 123 -7.23 -8.84 12.02
C HIS A 123 -8.65 -9.37 11.84
N GLU A 124 -9.59 -8.54 11.37
CA GLU A 124 -10.99 -8.92 11.12
C GLU A 124 -11.10 -10.01 10.05
N LEU A 125 -10.20 -9.99 9.04
CA LEU A 125 -10.10 -11.00 8.00
C LEU A 125 -9.40 -12.30 8.47
N GLY A 126 -8.99 -12.38 9.74
CA GLY A 126 -8.31 -13.57 10.29
C GLY A 126 -6.89 -13.83 9.77
N LEU A 127 -6.23 -12.79 9.24
CA LEU A 127 -4.86 -12.92 8.76
C LEU A 127 -3.88 -13.12 9.92
N LYS A 128 -2.89 -13.97 9.73
CA LYS A 128 -1.86 -14.29 10.73
C LYS A 128 -0.69 -13.30 10.74
N GLY A 129 -0.62 -12.45 9.74
CA GLY A 129 0.39 -11.40 9.62
C GLY A 129 0.31 -10.68 8.29
N MET A 130 0.84 -9.47 8.25
CA MET A 130 0.96 -8.66 7.04
C MET A 130 2.19 -7.76 7.12
N THR A 131 2.66 -7.27 6.00
CA THR A 131 3.73 -6.29 5.91
C THR A 131 3.24 -5.08 5.12
N VAL A 132 3.49 -3.88 5.61
CA VAL A 132 3.18 -2.64 4.89
C VAL A 132 4.46 -2.08 4.28
N TYR A 133 4.39 -1.67 3.02
CA TYR A 133 5.39 -0.86 2.38
C TYR A 133 4.73 0.40 1.80
N ARG A 134 5.02 1.55 2.39
CA ARG A 134 4.59 2.85 1.87
C ARG A 134 5.68 3.41 0.96
N ASP A 135 5.30 3.86 -0.23
CA ASP A 135 6.22 4.51 -1.15
C ASP A 135 6.90 5.72 -0.48
N GLY A 136 8.16 5.97 -0.79
CA GLY A 136 8.94 7.05 -0.20
C GLY A 136 9.30 6.89 1.28
N SER A 137 9.00 5.74 1.93
CA SER A 137 9.34 5.51 3.35
C SER A 137 10.83 5.26 3.60
N ARG A 138 11.63 5.01 2.57
CA ARG A 138 13.08 4.80 2.66
C ARG A 138 13.84 5.83 1.83
N HIS A 139 14.93 6.38 2.39
CA HIS A 139 15.81 7.32 1.68
C HIS A 139 16.49 6.72 0.43
N LYS A 140 16.70 5.40 0.40
CA LYS A 140 17.22 4.67 -0.75
C LYS A 140 16.20 3.60 -1.12
N GLN A 141 15.40 3.88 -2.11
CA GLN A 141 14.53 2.88 -2.70
C GLN A 141 15.37 1.96 -3.60
N VAL A 142 15.07 0.66 -3.56
CA VAL A 142 15.78 -0.34 -4.37
C VAL A 142 15.39 -0.24 -5.85
N LEU A 143 14.15 0.21 -6.11
CA LEU A 143 13.63 0.49 -7.44
C LEU A 143 13.45 2.00 -7.57
N HIS A 144 14.27 2.62 -8.40
CA HIS A 144 14.12 4.02 -8.78
C HIS A 144 13.15 4.08 -9.97
N MET A 145 12.05 4.76 -9.79
CA MET A 145 11.18 5.15 -10.88
C MET A 145 11.73 6.44 -11.50
N THR A 146 11.48 6.66 -12.77
CA THR A 146 12.23 7.58 -13.63
C THR A 146 12.18 9.05 -13.22
N SER A 147 11.17 9.49 -12.51
CA SER A 147 11.04 10.88 -12.07
C SER A 147 11.65 11.07 -10.69
N GLU A 148 12.81 11.70 -10.62
CA GLU A 148 13.48 12.07 -9.35
C GLU A 148 12.63 13.00 -8.46
N ASN A 149 11.51 13.55 -8.95
CA ASN A 149 10.73 14.58 -8.28
C ASN A 149 9.20 14.41 -8.32
N ALA A 150 8.66 13.38 -8.91
CA ALA A 150 7.21 13.20 -8.96
C ALA A 150 6.74 12.16 -7.96
N GLN A 151 6.23 12.63 -6.84
CA GLN A 151 5.38 11.83 -5.97
C GLN A 151 4.01 11.72 -6.66
N LYS A 152 3.75 10.57 -7.29
CA LYS A 152 2.44 10.33 -7.90
C LYS A 152 1.44 9.98 -6.81
N THR A 153 0.31 10.65 -6.82
CA THR A 153 -0.88 10.26 -6.07
C THR A 153 -1.63 9.22 -6.90
N PHE A 154 -1.86 8.05 -6.33
CA PHE A 154 -2.66 7.01 -6.97
C PHE A 154 -4.10 7.11 -6.44
N GLU A 155 -5.02 7.54 -7.30
CA GLU A 155 -6.45 7.52 -6.98
C GLU A 155 -7.01 6.10 -7.14
N VAL A 156 -6.68 5.24 -6.18
CA VAL A 156 -7.11 3.84 -6.20
C VAL A 156 -8.26 3.64 -5.21
N THR A 157 -9.36 3.12 -5.71
CA THR A 157 -10.55 2.78 -4.90
C THR A 157 -10.60 1.27 -4.67
N PRO A 158 -11.16 0.80 -3.53
CA PRO A 158 -11.43 -0.60 -3.32
C PRO A 158 -12.38 -1.16 -4.39
N SER A 159 -12.22 -2.43 -4.71
CA SER A 159 -13.12 -3.11 -5.63
C SER A 159 -14.55 -3.18 -5.09
N GLU A 160 -15.54 -3.27 -5.97
CA GLU A 160 -16.95 -3.44 -5.58
C GLU A 160 -17.14 -4.69 -4.71
N TYR A 161 -16.40 -5.75 -4.99
CA TYR A 161 -16.41 -6.96 -4.18
C TYR A 161 -15.95 -6.69 -2.74
N MET A 162 -14.83 -5.99 -2.58
CA MET A 162 -14.31 -5.64 -1.25
C MET A 162 -15.29 -4.76 -0.48
N LEU A 163 -15.96 -3.84 -1.17
CA LEU A 163 -16.96 -2.95 -0.59
C LEU A 163 -18.17 -3.71 -0.07
N SER A 164 -18.75 -4.58 -0.91
CA SER A 164 -19.87 -5.45 -0.51
C SER A 164 -19.48 -6.33 0.67
N TYR A 165 -18.28 -6.92 0.63
CA TYR A 165 -17.80 -7.76 1.71
C TYR A 165 -17.69 -7.00 3.03
N ILE A 166 -17.11 -5.80 3.03
CA ILE A 166 -16.99 -4.96 4.24
C ILE A 166 -18.38 -4.58 4.76
N HIS A 167 -19.29 -4.23 3.87
CA HIS A 167 -20.66 -3.87 4.25
C HIS A 167 -21.38 -5.02 4.95
N GLU A 168 -21.27 -6.22 4.44
CA GLU A 168 -22.01 -7.40 4.88
C GLU A 168 -21.37 -8.11 6.07
N ASN A 169 -20.04 -8.24 6.08
CA ASN A 169 -19.33 -9.15 6.98
C ASN A 169 -18.54 -8.44 8.09
N ILE A 170 -18.09 -7.21 7.87
CA ILE A 170 -17.33 -6.48 8.89
C ILE A 170 -18.28 -5.77 9.85
N THR A 171 -18.22 -6.09 11.13
CA THR A 171 -19.05 -5.45 12.17
C THR A 171 -18.41 -4.19 12.76
N ASN A 172 -17.10 -4.05 12.64
CA ASN A 172 -16.36 -2.92 13.16
C ASN A 172 -16.70 -1.62 12.41
N LYS A 173 -17.48 -0.75 13.08
CA LYS A 173 -17.95 0.52 12.51
C LYS A 173 -16.81 1.45 12.10
N TYR A 174 -15.69 1.42 12.83
CA TYR A 174 -14.52 2.24 12.50
C TYR A 174 -13.91 1.82 11.14
N ILE A 175 -13.73 0.51 10.91
CA ILE A 175 -13.23 -0.02 9.63
C ILE A 175 -14.18 0.35 8.50
N LYS A 176 -15.50 0.16 8.68
CA LYS A 176 -16.51 0.59 7.70
C LYS A 176 -16.38 2.05 7.33
N THR A 177 -16.18 2.91 8.33
CA THR A 177 -16.03 4.36 8.11
C THR A 177 -14.73 4.69 7.36
N GLN A 178 -13.61 4.08 7.73
CA GLN A 178 -12.31 4.38 7.11
C GLN A 178 -12.21 3.86 5.69
N VAL A 179 -12.64 2.63 5.43
CA VAL A 179 -12.70 2.10 4.07
C VAL A 179 -13.77 2.81 3.25
N GLY A 180 -14.89 3.15 3.86
CA GLY A 180 -15.94 3.97 3.26
C GLY A 180 -15.52 5.41 3.00
N ALA A 181 -14.65 6.02 3.83
CA ALA A 181 -14.14 7.37 3.60
C ALA A 181 -13.18 7.44 2.40
N SER A 182 -12.41 6.38 2.17
CA SER A 182 -11.67 6.21 0.90
C SER A 182 -12.61 6.12 -0.31
N LEU A 183 -13.89 5.84 -0.07
CA LEU A 183 -14.97 5.75 -1.06
C LEU A 183 -15.87 6.97 -1.11
N ALA A 184 -15.86 7.83 -0.11
CA ALA A 184 -16.79 8.96 0.05
C ALA A 184 -16.73 9.98 -1.09
N LEU A 185 -15.94 9.72 -2.12
CA LEU A 185 -15.98 10.46 -3.38
C LEU A 185 -17.17 10.08 -4.27
N LYS A 186 -17.98 9.04 -3.99
CA LYS A 186 -19.06 8.63 -4.92
C LYS A 186 -20.33 8.00 -4.34
N ILE A 187 -20.58 7.93 -3.05
CA ILE A 187 -21.88 7.49 -2.55
C ILE A 187 -22.64 8.68 -1.97
N HIS A 188 -23.69 9.10 -2.72
CA HIS A 188 -24.64 10.13 -2.34
C HIS A 188 -25.31 9.81 -0.99
N ASP A 189 -25.23 10.81 -0.09
CA ASP A 189 -26.20 11.21 0.93
C ASP A 189 -26.86 10.10 1.78
N GLU A 190 -26.14 9.61 2.78
CA GLU A 190 -26.72 9.46 4.12
C GLU A 190 -25.68 9.99 5.12
N GLU A 191 -26.03 11.06 5.83
CA GLU A 191 -25.19 11.70 6.84
C GLU A 191 -24.85 10.70 7.95
N ILE A 192 -23.66 10.09 7.88
CA ILE A 192 -23.09 9.37 9.02
C ILE A 192 -22.48 10.41 9.95
N LYS A 193 -23.20 10.77 11.02
CA LYS A 193 -22.65 11.57 12.11
C LYS A 193 -21.51 10.80 12.75
N ILE A 194 -20.29 11.24 12.50
CA ILE A 194 -19.08 10.72 13.14
C ILE A 194 -19.08 11.23 14.57
N GLU A 195 -19.39 10.38 15.53
CA GLU A 195 -19.00 10.62 16.91
C GLU A 195 -17.48 10.41 16.98
N THR A 196 -16.74 11.50 17.08
CA THR A 196 -15.31 11.45 17.42
C THR A 196 -15.16 10.69 18.74
N PRO A 197 -14.30 9.64 18.81
CA PRO A 197 -14.01 9.01 20.09
C PRO A 197 -13.47 10.10 21.02
N LYS A 198 -14.07 10.21 22.22
CA LYS A 198 -13.56 11.09 23.28
C LYS A 198 -12.09 10.78 23.44
N GLN A 199 -11.25 11.81 23.35
CA GLN A 199 -9.84 11.71 23.72
C GLN A 199 -9.81 11.10 25.13
N GLU A 200 -9.29 9.88 25.26
CA GLU A 200 -8.96 9.33 26.56
C GLU A 200 -7.98 10.30 27.21
N GLU A 201 -8.34 10.84 28.36
CA GLU A 201 -7.44 11.62 29.18
C GLU A 201 -6.18 10.80 29.40
N VAL A 202 -5.04 11.31 28.93
CA VAL A 202 -3.73 10.66 29.10
C VAL A 202 -3.50 10.54 30.60
N SER A 203 -3.51 9.32 31.14
CA SER A 203 -3.23 9.08 32.54
C SER A 203 -1.87 9.67 32.90
N GLU A 204 -1.74 10.30 34.06
CA GLU A 204 -0.51 10.94 34.55
C GLU A 204 0.72 10.02 34.50
N ASP A 205 0.51 8.71 34.53
CA ASP A 205 1.52 7.66 34.43
C ASP A 205 2.24 7.59 33.07
N ARG A 206 1.72 8.25 32.05
CA ARG A 206 2.34 8.31 30.71
C ARG A 206 3.15 9.58 30.44
N LEU A 207 3.27 10.45 31.43
CA LEU A 207 4.01 11.69 31.30
C LEU A 207 5.45 11.56 31.84
N CYS A 208 6.39 12.13 31.13
CA CYS A 208 7.78 12.17 31.55
C CYS A 208 7.94 12.91 32.90
N PRO A 209 8.57 12.31 33.90
CA PRO A 209 8.75 12.95 35.20
C PRO A 209 9.60 14.22 35.13
N THR A 210 10.45 14.34 34.11
CA THR A 210 11.40 15.46 33.97
C THR A 210 10.79 16.64 33.20
N CYS A 211 10.15 16.41 32.05
CA CYS A 211 9.67 17.50 31.19
C CYS A 211 8.15 17.48 30.92
N LYS A 212 7.44 16.54 31.50
CA LYS A 212 5.97 16.39 31.38
C LYS A 212 5.46 16.10 29.96
N ASN A 213 6.33 15.81 28.99
CA ASN A 213 5.95 15.34 27.67
C ASN A 213 5.64 13.84 27.67
N ASN A 214 4.96 13.34 26.65
CA ASN A 214 4.55 11.95 26.54
C ASN A 214 5.77 11.00 26.52
N LEU A 215 5.66 9.90 27.26
CA LEU A 215 6.62 8.81 27.24
C LEU A 215 6.29 7.80 26.13
N VAL A 216 7.32 7.32 25.44
CA VAL A 216 7.23 6.21 24.50
C VAL A 216 7.73 4.94 25.19
N PHE A 217 6.97 3.88 25.10
CA PHE A 217 7.31 2.58 25.68
C PHE A 217 7.98 1.69 24.63
N VAL A 218 9.23 1.31 24.87
CA VAL A 218 10.01 0.44 23.97
C VAL A 218 10.67 -0.64 24.82
N GLU A 219 10.42 -1.88 24.49
CA GLU A 219 11.06 -3.07 25.12
C GLU A 219 11.05 -3.06 26.66
N GLY A 220 9.95 -2.63 27.26
CA GLY A 220 9.80 -2.59 28.72
C GLY A 220 10.41 -1.35 29.39
N CYS A 221 10.91 -0.39 28.63
CA CYS A 221 11.42 0.87 29.13
C CYS A 221 10.54 2.05 28.68
N SER A 222 10.40 3.05 29.55
CA SER A 222 9.75 4.33 29.23
C SER A 222 10.82 5.34 28.81
N ILE A 223 10.73 5.87 27.59
CA ILE A 223 11.70 6.80 27.04
C ILE A 223 10.99 8.11 26.68
N CYS A 224 11.57 9.25 27.10
CA CYS A 224 11.12 10.55 26.63
C CYS A 224 12.02 11.01 25.49
N ILE A 225 11.45 11.21 24.31
CA ILE A 225 12.18 11.62 23.09
C ILE A 225 12.68 13.06 23.24
N GLU A 226 11.95 13.92 23.95
CA GLU A 226 12.27 15.35 24.05
C GLU A 226 13.44 15.65 25.02
N CYS A 227 13.51 14.97 26.15
CA CYS A 227 14.54 15.26 27.18
C CYS A 227 15.52 14.12 27.40
N GLY A 228 15.38 12.99 26.71
CA GLY A 228 16.24 11.82 26.85
C GLY A 228 16.03 11.02 28.13
N TYR A 229 15.00 11.29 28.92
CA TYR A 229 14.69 10.50 30.10
C TYR A 229 14.44 9.04 29.71
N SER A 230 15.04 8.11 30.45
CA SER A 230 14.81 6.66 30.30
C SER A 230 14.60 6.03 31.67
N GLY A 231 13.48 5.35 31.83
CA GLY A 231 13.13 4.57 33.04
C GLY A 231 12.71 3.17 32.62
N CYS A 232 13.47 2.16 33.04
CA CYS A 232 13.10 0.77 32.84
C CYS A 232 12.55 0.19 34.15
N THR A 233 11.40 -0.50 34.07
CA THR A 233 10.93 -1.32 35.19
C THR A 233 11.76 -2.61 35.17
N SER A 234 12.67 -2.71 36.13
CA SER A 234 13.30 -4.00 36.46
C SER A 234 12.22 -4.93 36.99
N GLY A 235 11.79 -5.91 36.14
CA GLY A 235 10.96 -7.02 36.58
C GLY A 235 11.75 -8.03 37.41
#